data_056d1470cb228b741797469239059ad1
#
_entry.id   056d1470cb228b741797469239059ad1
#
_cell.length_a   1.000
_cell.length_b   1.000
_cell.length_c   1.000
_cell.angle_alpha   90.00
_cell.angle_beta   90.00
_cell.angle_gamma   90.00
#
_symmetry.space_group_name_H-M   'P 1'
#
loop_
_entity.id
_entity.type
_entity.pdbx_description
1 polymer ?
#
loop_
_entity_poly.entity_id
_entity_poly.type
_entity_poly.pdbx_seq_one_letter_code
_entity_poly.pdbx_strand_id
1 'polypeptide(L)'
;MTTPHKKVSPKAPVLAADACPRCGTTMKEAHGVLRLPVNGEDVAVPHAAHLRCPKCKEVVLRLEDARRLGEDAIAIYRKKHGLLSAGDIRAIRERFELTQGDLAKLLHLGQNTVSRWESGRNVQTAAMDVLLRLLRDVPGSLEYLRSHAA
;
A
#
# COMPACT_ATOMS: atom_id res chain seq x y z
N MET A 1 -54.80 4.60 -13.47
CA MET A 1 -54.03 5.20 -12.37
C MET A 1 -53.33 4.06 -11.64
N THR A 2 -52.06 3.82 -11.97
CA THR A 2 -51.27 2.69 -11.46
C THR A 2 -50.19 3.28 -10.57
N THR A 3 -50.26 3.05 -9.27
CA THR A 3 -49.25 3.51 -8.27
C THR A 3 -47.99 2.61 -8.35
N PRO A 4 -46.79 3.17 -8.39
CA PRO A 4 -45.56 2.39 -8.41
C PRO A 4 -45.25 1.86 -7.00
N HIS A 5 -45.17 0.55 -6.86
CA HIS A 5 -44.68 -0.12 -5.66
C HIS A 5 -43.16 0.18 -5.48
N LYS A 6 -42.85 0.99 -4.48
CA LYS A 6 -41.50 1.26 -4.02
C LYS A 6 -40.93 -0.03 -3.38
N LYS A 7 -40.06 -0.74 -4.09
CA LYS A 7 -39.31 -1.87 -3.51
C LYS A 7 -38.40 -1.36 -2.40
N VAL A 8 -38.76 -1.61 -1.17
CA VAL A 8 -37.90 -1.43 0.00
C VAL A 8 -36.90 -2.58 -0.01
N SER A 9 -35.66 -2.31 -0.35
CA SER A 9 -34.58 -3.27 -0.18
C SER A 9 -34.42 -3.60 1.31
N PRO A 10 -34.31 -4.87 1.71
CA PRO A 10 -34.10 -5.23 3.10
C PRO A 10 -32.74 -4.64 3.55
N LYS A 11 -32.80 -3.79 4.56
CA LYS A 11 -31.61 -3.23 5.22
C LYS A 11 -30.82 -4.42 5.78
N ALA A 12 -29.60 -4.66 5.27
CA ALA A 12 -28.74 -5.71 5.78
C ALA A 12 -28.60 -5.53 7.31
N PRO A 13 -28.66 -6.62 8.10
CA PRO A 13 -28.53 -6.53 9.55
C PRO A 13 -27.18 -5.90 9.88
N VAL A 14 -27.18 -4.88 10.73
CA VAL A 14 -25.95 -4.28 11.26
C VAL A 14 -25.35 -5.31 12.22
N LEU A 15 -24.34 -6.03 11.73
CA LEU A 15 -23.60 -6.97 12.57
C LEU A 15 -22.82 -6.15 13.62
N ALA A 16 -22.74 -6.68 14.85
CA ALA A 16 -21.84 -6.10 15.86
C ALA A 16 -20.42 -6.01 15.30
N ALA A 17 -19.67 -4.98 15.69
CA ALA A 17 -18.37 -4.66 15.11
C ALA A 17 -17.36 -5.83 15.10
N ASP A 18 -17.53 -6.79 16.01
CA ASP A 18 -16.68 -7.97 16.14
C ASP A 18 -17.37 -9.28 15.76
N ALA A 19 -18.55 -9.24 15.13
CA ALA A 19 -19.25 -10.44 14.68
C ALA A 19 -18.67 -10.97 13.37
N CYS A 20 -18.43 -12.27 13.32
CA CYS A 20 -17.96 -12.94 12.11
C CYS A 20 -18.98 -12.78 10.97
N PRO A 21 -18.59 -12.25 9.80
CA PRO A 21 -19.50 -12.05 8.68
C PRO A 21 -20.08 -13.35 8.12
N ARG A 22 -19.42 -14.50 8.38
CA ARG A 22 -19.82 -15.80 7.87
C ARG A 22 -20.75 -16.56 8.79
N CYS A 23 -20.60 -16.46 10.11
CA CYS A 23 -21.36 -17.30 11.06
C CYS A 23 -21.89 -16.55 12.29
N GLY A 24 -21.71 -15.23 12.39
CA GLY A 24 -22.20 -14.39 13.49
C GLY A 24 -21.46 -14.53 14.83
N THR A 25 -20.53 -15.50 14.97
CA THR A 25 -19.79 -15.72 16.23
C THR A 25 -18.83 -14.55 16.48
N THR A 26 -18.69 -14.10 17.74
CA THR A 26 -17.72 -13.06 18.10
C THR A 26 -16.29 -13.50 17.75
N MET A 27 -15.61 -12.67 16.98
CA MET A 27 -14.23 -12.90 16.54
C MET A 27 -13.24 -12.52 17.64
N LYS A 28 -12.06 -13.13 17.62
CA LYS A 28 -10.97 -12.84 18.56
C LYS A 28 -9.77 -12.26 17.83
N GLU A 29 -9.05 -11.40 18.51
CA GLU A 29 -7.75 -10.91 18.03
C GLU A 29 -6.75 -12.05 17.94
N ALA A 30 -5.99 -12.07 16.86
CA ALA A 30 -4.97 -13.05 16.57
C ALA A 30 -3.81 -12.40 15.81
N HIS A 31 -2.66 -13.01 15.90
CA HIS A 31 -1.48 -12.64 15.14
C HIS A 31 -0.96 -13.88 14.41
N GLY A 32 -0.53 -13.71 13.17
CA GLY A 32 -0.03 -14.85 12.39
C GLY A 32 0.54 -14.44 11.06
N VAL A 33 0.98 -15.42 10.28
CA VAL A 33 1.46 -15.18 8.92
C VAL A 33 0.27 -14.98 8.00
N LEU A 34 0.18 -13.80 7.41
CA LEU A 34 -0.74 -13.50 6.31
C LEU A 34 0.06 -13.29 5.02
N ARG A 35 -0.57 -13.60 3.88
CA ARG A 35 0.06 -13.43 2.57
C ARG A 35 -0.70 -12.39 1.77
N LEU A 36 0.08 -11.48 1.13
CA LEU A 36 -0.46 -10.50 0.21
C LEU A 36 0.28 -10.56 -1.13
N PRO A 37 -0.43 -10.42 -2.25
CA PRO A 37 0.21 -10.28 -3.55
C PRO A 37 0.82 -8.88 -3.69
N VAL A 38 2.12 -8.82 -3.99
CA VAL A 38 2.84 -7.59 -4.33
C VAL A 38 3.53 -7.81 -5.68
N ASN A 39 3.17 -7.06 -6.70
CA ASN A 39 3.69 -7.20 -8.07
C ASN A 39 3.65 -8.65 -8.61
N GLY A 40 2.58 -9.39 -8.28
CA GLY A 40 2.40 -10.78 -8.74
C GLY A 40 3.13 -11.84 -7.91
N GLU A 41 3.80 -11.44 -6.83
CA GLU A 41 4.45 -12.35 -5.90
C GLU A 41 3.71 -12.40 -4.57
N ASP A 42 3.47 -13.59 -4.02
CA ASP A 42 2.89 -13.78 -2.69
C ASP A 42 3.91 -13.50 -1.59
N VAL A 43 3.75 -12.37 -0.91
CA VAL A 43 4.61 -11.95 0.18
C VAL A 43 4.03 -12.38 1.52
N ALA A 44 4.78 -13.14 2.30
CA ALA A 44 4.41 -13.55 3.64
C ALA A 44 4.79 -12.47 4.65
N VAL A 45 3.80 -11.96 5.39
CA VAL A 45 3.98 -10.98 6.47
C VAL A 45 3.84 -11.72 7.80
N PRO A 46 4.90 -11.85 8.59
CA PRO A 46 4.84 -12.49 9.90
C PRO A 46 4.13 -11.59 10.91
N HIS A 47 3.51 -12.22 11.89
CA HIS A 47 2.87 -11.53 13.03
C HIS A 47 1.80 -10.50 12.66
N ALA A 48 1.17 -10.63 11.49
CA ALA A 48 0.10 -9.73 11.05
C ALA A 48 -1.10 -9.81 12.01
N ALA A 49 -1.52 -8.65 12.53
CA ALA A 49 -2.70 -8.54 13.38
C ALA A 49 -3.98 -8.75 12.55
N HIS A 50 -4.90 -9.56 13.06
CA HIS A 50 -6.18 -9.83 12.40
C HIS A 50 -7.22 -10.32 13.41
N LEU A 51 -8.49 -10.33 13.00
CA LEU A 51 -9.55 -11.01 13.72
C LEU A 51 -9.73 -12.41 13.16
N ARG A 52 -9.84 -13.41 14.04
CA ARG A 52 -10.08 -14.80 13.66
C ARG A 52 -11.34 -15.35 14.33
N CYS A 53 -12.19 -15.95 13.56
CA CYS A 53 -13.37 -16.62 14.10
C CYS A 53 -12.99 -17.95 14.76
N PRO A 54 -13.35 -18.19 16.05
CA PRO A 54 -13.05 -19.44 16.71
C PRO A 54 -13.84 -20.61 16.13
N LYS A 55 -15.02 -20.36 15.54
CA LYS A 55 -15.92 -21.38 15.00
C LYS A 55 -15.58 -21.77 13.56
N CYS A 56 -15.60 -20.83 12.62
CA CYS A 56 -15.43 -21.12 11.19
C CYS A 56 -14.03 -20.77 10.65
N LYS A 57 -13.13 -20.26 11.50
CA LYS A 57 -11.75 -19.88 11.18
C LYS A 57 -11.62 -18.73 10.17
N GLU A 58 -12.72 -18.06 9.84
CA GLU A 58 -12.70 -16.86 8.99
C GLU A 58 -11.75 -15.82 9.53
N VAL A 59 -11.01 -15.17 8.63
CA VAL A 59 -10.04 -14.10 8.95
C VAL A 59 -10.59 -12.78 8.42
N VAL A 60 -10.64 -11.78 9.29
CA VAL A 60 -11.07 -10.42 8.95
C VAL A 60 -10.00 -9.43 9.40
N LEU A 61 -9.71 -8.47 8.55
CA LEU A 61 -8.80 -7.36 8.86
C LEU A 61 -9.61 -6.11 9.19
N ARG A 62 -9.27 -5.44 10.29
CA ARG A 62 -9.68 -4.05 10.48
C ARG A 62 -8.98 -3.18 9.46
N LEU A 63 -9.54 -2.02 9.15
CA LEU A 63 -8.97 -1.12 8.14
C LEU A 63 -7.50 -0.75 8.44
N GLU A 64 -7.19 -0.49 9.70
CA GLU A 64 -5.83 -0.14 10.14
C GLU A 64 -4.86 -1.33 9.99
N ASP A 65 -5.31 -2.55 10.35
CA ASP A 65 -4.52 -3.76 10.22
C ASP A 65 -4.27 -4.09 8.75
N ALA A 66 -5.27 -3.92 7.89
CA ALA A 66 -5.14 -4.10 6.45
C ALA A 66 -4.13 -3.11 5.84
N ARG A 67 -4.13 -1.85 6.29
CA ARG A 67 -3.17 -0.85 5.85
C ARG A 67 -1.75 -1.23 6.26
N ARG A 68 -1.53 -1.56 7.54
CA ARG A 68 -0.22 -2.00 8.06
C ARG A 68 0.28 -3.25 7.34
N LEU A 69 -0.58 -4.24 7.15
CA LEU A 69 -0.25 -5.46 6.41
C LEU A 69 0.23 -5.15 4.99
N GLY A 70 -0.40 -4.21 4.30
CA GLY A 70 0.02 -3.76 2.97
C GLY A 70 1.39 -3.06 2.98
N GLU A 71 1.61 -2.16 3.93
CA GLU A 71 2.88 -1.44 4.10
C GLU A 71 4.02 -2.42 4.43
N ASP A 72 3.80 -3.37 5.33
CA ASP A 72 4.76 -4.41 5.71
C ASP A 72 5.09 -5.35 4.54
N ALA A 73 4.07 -5.78 3.80
CA ALA A 73 4.28 -6.61 2.62
C ALA A 73 5.16 -5.91 1.57
N ILE A 74 4.92 -4.64 1.32
CA ILE A 74 5.72 -3.81 0.40
C ILE A 74 7.15 -3.64 0.92
N ALA A 75 7.34 -3.41 2.21
CA ALA A 75 8.67 -3.29 2.80
C ALA A 75 9.47 -4.59 2.69
N ILE A 76 8.83 -5.74 2.96
CA ILE A 76 9.44 -7.07 2.79
C ILE A 76 9.81 -7.32 1.33
N TYR A 77 8.90 -7.00 0.40
CA TYR A 77 9.15 -7.13 -1.04
C TYR A 77 10.35 -6.30 -1.47
N ARG A 78 10.40 -5.01 -1.09
CA ARG A 78 11.53 -4.12 -1.41
C ARG A 78 12.85 -4.68 -0.90
N LYS A 79 12.88 -5.14 0.36
CA LYS A 79 14.07 -5.74 0.97
C LYS A 79 14.52 -7.00 0.22
N LYS A 80 13.58 -7.88 -0.14
CA LYS A 80 13.87 -9.11 -0.89
C LYS A 80 14.48 -8.83 -2.26
N HIS A 81 14.00 -7.80 -2.95
CA HIS A 81 14.45 -7.43 -4.29
C HIS A 81 15.55 -6.35 -4.31
N GLY A 82 16.10 -5.98 -3.16
CA GLY A 82 17.16 -4.99 -3.05
C GLY A 82 16.76 -3.59 -3.51
N LEU A 83 15.47 -3.24 -3.48
CA LEU A 83 14.95 -1.93 -3.88
C LEU A 83 15.11 -0.91 -2.75
N LEU A 84 15.17 0.36 -3.12
CA LEU A 84 15.15 1.47 -2.18
C LEU A 84 13.91 1.43 -1.29
N SER A 85 14.09 1.69 -0.01
CA SER A 85 12.97 1.79 0.94
C SER A 85 12.17 3.08 0.72
N ALA A 86 10.99 3.18 1.33
CA ALA A 86 10.20 4.40 1.34
C ALA A 86 10.98 5.59 1.93
N GLY A 87 11.76 5.34 2.99
CA GLY A 87 12.63 6.33 3.63
C GLY A 87 13.77 6.78 2.73
N ASP A 88 14.42 5.85 1.99
CA ASP A 88 15.48 6.20 1.05
C ASP A 88 14.97 7.11 -0.07
N ILE A 89 13.79 6.80 -0.64
CA ILE A 89 13.18 7.62 -1.69
C ILE A 89 12.90 9.04 -1.17
N ARG A 90 12.34 9.14 0.04
CA ARG A 90 12.10 10.43 0.69
C ARG A 90 13.41 11.19 0.92
N ALA A 91 14.44 10.54 1.44
CA ALA A 91 15.74 11.17 1.70
C ALA A 91 16.40 11.70 0.42
N ILE A 92 16.30 10.95 -0.70
CA ILE A 92 16.76 11.42 -2.01
C ILE A 92 16.03 12.70 -2.42
N ARG A 93 14.71 12.73 -2.32
CA ARG A 93 13.91 13.90 -2.68
C ARG A 93 14.24 15.12 -1.81
N GLU A 94 14.30 14.92 -0.50
CA GLU A 94 14.58 15.99 0.47
C GLU A 94 15.99 16.58 0.30
N ARG A 95 16.97 15.74 -0.02
CA ARG A 95 18.34 16.20 -0.32
C ARG A 95 18.38 17.23 -1.46
N PHE A 96 17.48 17.12 -2.42
CA PHE A 96 17.39 18.05 -3.55
C PHE A 96 16.32 19.13 -3.38
N GLU A 97 15.76 19.26 -2.16
CA GLU A 97 14.73 20.25 -1.81
C GLU A 97 13.47 20.17 -2.73
N LEU A 98 13.18 18.98 -3.25
CA LEU A 98 12.04 18.76 -4.13
C LEU A 98 10.77 18.41 -3.32
N THR A 99 9.63 18.92 -3.77
CA THR A 99 8.33 18.38 -3.32
C THR A 99 8.06 17.02 -3.97
N GLN A 100 7.10 16.25 -3.44
CA GLN A 100 6.67 14.99 -4.06
C GLN A 100 6.17 15.21 -5.49
N GLY A 101 5.47 16.34 -5.71
CA GLY A 101 5.00 16.75 -7.03
C GLY A 101 6.13 17.10 -8.00
N ASP A 102 7.17 17.80 -7.52
CA ASP A 102 8.32 18.17 -8.36
C ASP A 102 9.10 16.93 -8.79
N LEU A 103 9.36 16.00 -7.87
CA LEU A 103 10.00 14.72 -8.22
C LEU A 103 9.15 13.91 -9.21
N ALA A 104 7.83 13.88 -9.02
CA ALA A 104 6.94 13.20 -9.94
C ALA A 104 6.99 13.82 -11.36
N LYS A 105 6.96 15.15 -11.46
CA LYS A 105 7.10 15.87 -12.74
C LYS A 105 8.45 15.59 -13.39
N LEU A 106 9.54 15.71 -12.64
CA LEU A 106 10.90 15.48 -13.12
C LEU A 106 11.08 14.09 -13.73
N LEU A 107 10.41 13.08 -13.17
CA LEU A 107 10.48 11.68 -13.59
C LEU A 107 9.33 11.28 -14.54
N HIS A 108 8.53 12.24 -15.04
CA HIS A 108 7.33 12.00 -15.87
C HIS A 108 6.34 10.99 -15.26
N LEU A 109 6.13 11.06 -13.95
CA LEU A 109 5.25 10.17 -13.19
C LEU A 109 3.89 10.83 -12.92
N GLY A 110 2.89 9.99 -12.65
CA GLY A 110 1.60 10.46 -12.16
C GLY A 110 1.73 11.18 -10.81
N GLN A 111 0.92 12.21 -10.59
CA GLN A 111 0.98 13.15 -9.46
C GLN A 111 1.11 12.50 -8.08
N ASN A 112 0.44 11.36 -7.85
CA ASN A 112 0.43 10.68 -6.55
C ASN A 112 1.44 9.52 -6.45
N THR A 113 2.29 9.32 -7.46
CA THR A 113 3.18 8.14 -7.51
C THR A 113 4.24 8.21 -6.42
N VAL A 114 4.94 9.33 -6.29
CA VAL A 114 5.98 9.52 -5.27
C VAL A 114 5.38 9.44 -3.85
N SER A 115 4.22 10.07 -3.63
CA SER A 115 3.49 9.99 -2.36
C SER A 115 3.17 8.54 -1.96
N ARG A 116 2.75 7.71 -2.90
CA ARG A 116 2.47 6.29 -2.66
C ARG A 116 3.74 5.49 -2.36
N TRP A 117 4.85 5.82 -3.00
CA TRP A 117 6.15 5.18 -2.71
C TRP A 117 6.65 5.51 -1.31
N GLU A 118 6.60 6.80 -0.93
CA GLU A 118 7.07 7.29 0.36
C GLU A 118 6.15 6.89 1.53
N SER A 119 4.89 6.60 1.27
CA SER A 119 3.95 6.09 2.27
C SER A 119 3.88 4.56 2.35
N GLY A 120 4.70 3.84 1.57
CA GLY A 120 4.70 2.37 1.55
C GLY A 120 3.44 1.74 0.95
N ARG A 121 2.65 2.50 0.16
CA ARG A 121 1.41 2.01 -0.46
C ARG A 121 1.60 1.45 -1.87
N ASN A 122 2.77 1.66 -2.47
CA ASN A 122 3.13 1.11 -3.77
C ASN A 122 4.64 0.92 -3.86
N VAL A 123 5.07 0.11 -4.82
CA VAL A 123 6.48 -0.19 -5.11
C VAL A 123 6.91 0.52 -6.38
N GLN A 124 8.10 1.10 -6.39
CA GLN A 124 8.74 1.60 -7.61
C GLN A 124 9.16 0.44 -8.51
N THR A 125 9.12 0.65 -9.82
CA THR A 125 9.68 -0.33 -10.75
C THR A 125 11.21 -0.40 -10.63
N ALA A 126 11.82 -1.49 -11.07
CA ALA A 126 13.28 -1.63 -11.07
C ALA A 126 13.97 -0.50 -11.85
N ALA A 127 13.39 -0.07 -12.97
CA ALA A 127 13.93 1.06 -13.76
C ALA A 127 13.89 2.37 -12.97
N MET A 128 12.80 2.64 -12.26
CA MET A 128 12.69 3.83 -11.41
C MET A 128 13.63 3.75 -10.21
N ASP A 129 13.84 2.56 -9.65
CA ASP A 129 14.81 2.37 -8.57
C ASP A 129 16.23 2.72 -9.03
N VAL A 130 16.63 2.24 -10.20
CA VAL A 130 17.94 2.59 -10.81
C VAL A 130 18.04 4.09 -11.04
N LEU A 131 17.01 4.74 -11.57
CA LEU A 131 17.01 6.19 -11.82
C LEU A 131 17.10 7.00 -10.52
N LEU A 132 16.41 6.59 -9.47
CA LEU A 132 16.52 7.20 -8.14
C LEU A 132 17.93 7.03 -7.55
N ARG A 133 18.58 5.88 -7.75
CA ARG A 133 19.98 5.67 -7.35
C ARG A 133 20.94 6.55 -8.16
N LEU A 134 20.73 6.71 -9.45
CA LEU A 134 21.52 7.63 -10.28
C LEU A 134 21.37 9.08 -9.78
N LEU A 135 20.15 9.52 -9.43
CA LEU A 135 19.94 10.82 -8.80
C LEU A 135 20.73 10.97 -7.50
N ARG A 136 20.74 9.94 -6.66
CA ARG A 136 21.43 9.95 -5.38
C ARG A 136 22.96 9.98 -5.53
N ASP A 137 23.50 9.16 -6.43
CA ASP A 137 24.91 8.78 -6.43
C ASP A 137 25.74 9.49 -7.51
N VAL A 138 25.09 10.02 -8.57
CA VAL A 138 25.80 10.65 -9.70
C VAL A 138 25.67 12.18 -9.63
N PRO A 139 26.78 12.91 -9.42
CA PRO A 139 26.78 14.37 -9.48
C PRO A 139 26.28 14.91 -10.83
N GLY A 140 25.49 15.98 -10.81
CA GLY A 140 24.95 16.59 -12.04
C GLY A 140 23.73 15.88 -12.64
N SER A 141 23.31 14.75 -12.10
CA SER A 141 22.16 13.99 -12.62
C SER A 141 20.84 14.79 -12.52
N LEU A 142 20.67 15.60 -11.48
CA LEU A 142 19.48 16.44 -11.33
C LEU A 142 19.41 17.52 -12.41
N GLU A 143 20.50 18.20 -12.67
CA GLU A 143 20.62 19.25 -13.71
C GLU A 143 20.38 18.65 -15.10
N TYR A 144 20.94 17.46 -15.34
CA TYR A 144 20.71 16.74 -16.58
C TYR A 144 19.22 16.41 -16.78
N LEU A 145 18.56 15.91 -15.75
CA LEU A 145 17.12 15.62 -15.82
C LEU A 145 16.30 16.89 -16.02
N ARG A 146 16.62 17.97 -15.30
CA ARG A 146 15.92 19.26 -15.45
C ARG A 146 16.02 19.82 -16.87
N SER A 147 17.17 19.65 -17.51
CA SER A 147 17.37 20.14 -18.89
C SER A 147 16.68 19.29 -19.95
N HIS A 148 16.27 18.08 -19.63
CA HIS A 148 15.65 17.13 -20.57
C HIS A 148 14.22 16.71 -20.20
N ALA A 149 13.67 17.23 -19.08
CA ALA A 149 12.31 16.93 -18.61
C ALA A 149 11.25 17.90 -19.17
N ALA A 150 11.51 18.51 -20.35
CA ALA A 150 10.58 19.44 -21.00
C ALA A 150 9.44 18.69 -21.73
#